data_7838b878c57c10c0cba8cabeb9161296
#
_entry.id   7838b878c57c10c0cba8cabeb9161296
#
_cell.length_a   1.000
_cell.length_b   1.000
_cell.length_c   1.000
_cell.angle_alpha   90.00
_cell.angle_beta   90.00
_cell.angle_gamma   90.00
#
_symmetry.space_group_name_H-M   'P 1'
#
loop_
_entity.id
_entity.type
_entity.pdbx_description
1 polymer ?
#
loop_
_entity_poly.entity_id
_entity_poly.type
_entity_poly.pdbx_seq_one_letter_code
_entity_poly.pdbx_strand_id
1 'polypeptide(L)'
;MHIYIMKNLIMIIILLIVIYSSLYFIFNEEITIQQIEKKNLSLNILINKQPIIIEDKLNKKDINNLFNYNIIEYPKIDKIWNRNNYKYLIITSINDTSIFISNPKKIKFESPNEKDIVIDIQLKKNQSLILSFKWYYSLINNDDIEIYGIHDYITYGLNFIF
;
A
#
# COMPACT_ATOMS: atom_id res chain seq x y z
N MET A 1 36.38 -23.00 12.20
CA MET A 1 34.97 -23.37 12.48
C MET A 1 34.04 -22.17 12.61
N HIS A 2 34.34 -21.15 13.41
CA HIS A 2 33.48 -19.95 13.58
C HIS A 2 33.20 -19.18 12.29
N ILE A 3 34.15 -19.00 11.39
CA ILE A 3 34.01 -18.25 10.15
C ILE A 3 33.01 -18.93 9.19
N TYR A 4 33.00 -20.27 9.13
CA TYR A 4 32.00 -21.00 8.29
C TYR A 4 30.58 -20.88 8.83
N ILE A 5 30.41 -20.94 10.14
CA ILE A 5 29.11 -20.79 10.78
C ILE A 5 28.54 -19.36 10.52
N MET A 6 29.39 -18.34 10.69
CA MET A 6 28.98 -16.95 10.37
C MET A 6 28.59 -16.75 8.90
N LYS A 7 29.37 -17.32 7.95
CA LYS A 7 29.02 -17.25 6.52
C LYS A 7 27.66 -17.88 6.23
N ASN A 8 27.40 -19.08 6.77
CA ASN A 8 26.12 -19.75 6.57
C ASN A 8 24.96 -18.99 7.20
N LEU A 9 25.16 -18.41 8.39
CA LEU A 9 24.13 -17.59 9.04
C LEU A 9 23.78 -16.34 8.21
N ILE A 10 24.77 -15.64 7.68
CA ILE A 10 24.57 -14.47 6.81
C ILE A 10 23.82 -14.86 5.53
N MET A 11 24.20 -15.99 4.90
CA MET A 11 23.49 -16.49 3.71
C MET A 11 22.02 -16.79 3.99
N ILE A 12 21.72 -17.41 5.13
CA ILE A 12 20.32 -17.70 5.53
C ILE A 12 19.54 -16.40 5.72
N ILE A 13 20.12 -15.40 6.38
CA ILE A 13 19.47 -14.11 6.60
C ILE A 13 19.18 -13.41 5.26
N ILE A 14 20.16 -13.39 4.35
CA ILE A 14 19.98 -12.81 3.00
C ILE A 14 18.86 -13.54 2.25
N LEU A 15 18.85 -14.88 2.29
CA LEU A 15 17.81 -15.68 1.64
C LEU A 15 16.42 -15.38 2.20
N LEU A 16 16.28 -15.25 3.50
CA LEU A 16 15.01 -14.88 4.15
C LEU A 16 14.55 -13.49 3.74
N ILE A 17 15.46 -12.52 3.65
CA ILE A 17 15.15 -11.16 3.18
C ILE A 17 14.66 -11.20 1.71
N VAL A 18 15.33 -11.96 0.83
CA VAL A 18 14.94 -12.09 -0.57
C VAL A 18 13.56 -12.74 -0.69
N ILE A 19 13.31 -13.85 0.02
CA ILE A 19 12.01 -14.52 0.03
C ILE A 19 10.92 -13.55 0.52
N TYR A 20 11.14 -12.88 1.65
CA TYR A 20 10.16 -11.94 2.21
C TYR A 20 9.90 -10.77 1.25
N SER A 21 10.95 -10.21 0.66
CA SER A 21 10.82 -9.13 -0.33
C SER A 21 10.03 -9.57 -1.57
N SER A 22 10.25 -10.81 -2.05
CA SER A 22 9.53 -11.34 -3.22
C SER A 22 8.02 -11.42 -2.99
N LEU A 23 7.59 -11.65 -1.74
CA LEU A 23 6.16 -11.68 -1.41
C LEU A 23 5.45 -10.35 -1.69
N TYR A 24 6.17 -9.21 -1.64
CA TYR A 24 5.57 -7.90 -1.98
C TYR A 24 5.18 -7.78 -3.45
N PHE A 25 5.80 -8.54 -4.34
CA PHE A 25 5.54 -8.50 -5.79
C PHE A 25 4.52 -9.55 -6.27
N ILE A 26 3.94 -10.33 -5.35
CA ILE A 26 2.86 -11.25 -5.69
C ILE A 26 1.53 -10.49 -5.58
N PHE A 27 0.83 -10.36 -6.71
CA PHE A 27 -0.47 -9.69 -6.82
C PHE A 27 -1.54 -10.66 -7.33
N ASN A 28 -2.75 -10.51 -6.82
CA ASN A 28 -3.90 -11.26 -7.32
C ASN A 28 -4.33 -10.72 -8.69
N GLU A 29 -4.81 -11.60 -9.56
CA GLU A 29 -5.35 -11.20 -10.87
C GLU A 29 -6.74 -10.56 -10.75
N GLU A 30 -7.56 -11.16 -9.90
CA GLU A 30 -8.88 -10.67 -9.60
C GLU A 30 -8.80 -9.53 -8.58
N ILE A 31 -9.54 -8.47 -8.85
CA ILE A 31 -9.63 -7.32 -7.96
C ILE A 31 -10.92 -7.44 -7.19
N THR A 32 -10.80 -7.50 -5.87
CA THR A 32 -11.93 -7.48 -4.94
C THR A 32 -11.78 -6.26 -4.04
N ILE A 33 -12.76 -5.38 -4.05
CA ILE A 33 -12.78 -4.24 -3.12
C ILE A 33 -13.60 -4.66 -1.91
N GLN A 34 -12.98 -4.61 -0.74
CA GLN A 34 -13.66 -4.91 0.52
C GLN A 34 -14.06 -3.61 1.20
N GLN A 35 -15.29 -3.55 1.71
CA GLN A 35 -15.75 -2.44 2.54
C GLN A 35 -16.01 -2.99 3.93
N ILE A 36 -15.37 -2.39 4.93
CA ILE A 36 -15.44 -2.88 6.32
C ILE A 36 -15.54 -1.72 7.31
N GLU A 37 -16.13 -1.99 8.46
CA GLU A 37 -16.09 -1.08 9.58
C GLU A 37 -14.68 -1.06 10.22
N LYS A 38 -14.29 0.08 10.78
CA LYS A 38 -12.99 0.26 11.42
C LYS A 38 -12.66 -0.78 12.50
N LYS A 39 -13.66 -1.21 13.29
CA LYS A 39 -13.48 -2.24 14.33
C LYS A 39 -13.06 -3.60 13.80
N ASN A 40 -13.39 -3.89 12.53
CA ASN A 40 -13.08 -5.14 11.87
C ASN A 40 -11.73 -5.12 11.16
N LEU A 41 -11.06 -3.96 11.11
CA LEU A 41 -9.75 -3.83 10.47
C LEU A 41 -8.68 -4.60 11.26
N SER A 42 -8.03 -5.53 10.58
CA SER A 42 -6.95 -6.34 11.14
C SER A 42 -5.84 -6.56 10.11
N LEU A 43 -4.63 -6.90 10.58
CA LEU A 43 -3.51 -7.21 9.69
C LEU A 43 -3.80 -8.40 8.76
N ASN A 44 -4.62 -9.36 9.20
CA ASN A 44 -4.98 -10.53 8.39
C ASN A 44 -5.75 -10.17 7.11
N ILE A 45 -6.60 -9.13 7.16
CA ILE A 45 -7.34 -8.66 5.99
C ILE A 45 -6.38 -8.00 4.98
N LEU A 46 -5.36 -7.31 5.48
CA LEU A 46 -4.37 -6.60 4.66
C LEU A 46 -3.42 -7.54 3.91
N ILE A 47 -3.26 -8.79 4.34
CA ILE A 47 -2.40 -9.80 3.69
C ILE A 47 -2.84 -10.07 2.24
N ASN A 48 -4.15 -9.97 1.95
CA ASN A 48 -4.69 -10.23 0.61
C ASN A 48 -4.31 -9.17 -0.43
N LYS A 49 -3.72 -8.03 0.00
CA LYS A 49 -3.26 -6.93 -0.85
C LYS A 49 -4.33 -6.34 -1.78
N GLN A 50 -5.57 -6.53 -1.43
CA GLN A 50 -6.72 -5.94 -2.12
C GLN A 50 -7.00 -4.53 -1.58
N PRO A 51 -7.60 -3.65 -2.39
CA PRO A 51 -8.08 -2.36 -1.90
C PRO A 51 -9.16 -2.55 -0.83
N ILE A 52 -9.05 -1.79 0.26
CA ILE A 52 -9.99 -1.87 1.37
C ILE A 52 -10.54 -0.49 1.68
N ILE A 53 -11.86 -0.36 1.68
CA ILE A 53 -12.56 0.84 2.10
C ILE A 53 -12.96 0.66 3.57
N ILE A 54 -12.55 1.59 4.41
CA ILE A 54 -12.95 1.68 5.82
C ILE A 54 -14.07 2.72 5.91
N GLU A 55 -15.17 2.36 6.55
CA GLU A 55 -16.34 3.25 6.68
C GLU A 55 -16.09 4.48 7.54
N ASP A 56 -15.01 4.48 8.31
CA ASP A 56 -14.61 5.55 9.21
C ASP A 56 -13.25 6.15 8.83
N LYS A 57 -13.01 7.39 9.29
CA LYS A 57 -11.71 8.04 9.22
C LYS A 57 -10.67 7.28 10.04
N LEU A 58 -9.56 6.93 9.40
CA LEU A 58 -8.36 6.43 10.07
C LEU A 58 -7.45 7.60 10.43
N ASN A 59 -7.37 7.91 11.70
CA ASN A 59 -6.46 8.94 12.20
C ASN A 59 -5.07 8.34 12.54
N LYS A 60 -4.08 9.22 12.77
CA LYS A 60 -2.71 8.81 13.09
C LYS A 60 -2.61 7.88 14.31
N LYS A 61 -3.49 8.02 15.30
CA LYS A 61 -3.52 7.15 16.48
C LYS A 61 -3.97 5.73 16.12
N ASP A 62 -5.00 5.62 15.28
CA ASP A 62 -5.48 4.32 14.78
C ASP A 62 -4.40 3.61 13.98
N ILE A 63 -3.70 4.36 13.12
CA ILE A 63 -2.59 3.85 12.30
C ILE A 63 -1.46 3.35 13.21
N ASN A 64 -1.05 4.12 14.22
CA ASN A 64 -0.01 3.71 15.15
C ASN A 64 -0.39 2.48 15.98
N ASN A 65 -1.66 2.33 16.33
CA ASN A 65 -2.14 1.17 17.08
C ASN A 65 -2.18 -0.10 16.23
N LEU A 66 -2.53 0.03 14.93
CA LEU A 66 -2.62 -1.10 14.00
C LEU A 66 -1.23 -1.54 13.50
N PHE A 67 -0.35 -0.59 13.25
CA PHE A 67 0.95 -0.81 12.63
C PHE A 67 2.09 -0.47 13.61
N ASN A 68 2.35 -1.37 14.57
CA ASN A 68 3.49 -1.24 15.46
C ASN A 68 4.82 -1.31 14.68
N TYR A 69 5.81 -0.47 15.03
CA TYR A 69 7.16 -0.46 14.43
C TYR A 69 7.22 -0.09 12.95
N ASN A 70 6.36 0.81 12.48
CA ASN A 70 6.37 1.29 11.11
C ASN A 70 6.79 2.75 11.03
N ILE A 71 7.35 3.11 9.87
CA ILE A 71 7.68 4.49 9.52
C ILE A 71 6.48 5.06 8.80
N ILE A 72 5.95 6.20 9.31
CA ILE A 72 4.82 6.91 8.70
C ILE A 72 5.35 8.14 8.00
N GLU A 73 5.04 8.27 6.72
CA GLU A 73 5.41 9.40 5.87
C GLU A 73 4.16 10.07 5.27
N TYR A 74 4.34 11.32 4.82
CA TYR A 74 3.32 12.05 4.06
C TYR A 74 3.71 12.05 2.58
N PRO A 75 3.05 11.24 1.72
CA PRO A 75 3.39 11.16 0.32
C PRO A 75 3.23 12.50 -0.38
N LYS A 76 4.18 12.84 -1.25
CA LYS A 76 4.03 13.93 -2.21
C LYS A 76 3.30 13.40 -3.44
N ILE A 77 2.28 14.14 -3.87
CA ILE A 77 1.49 13.82 -5.06
C ILE A 77 1.85 14.86 -6.12
N ASP A 78 2.66 14.44 -7.07
CA ASP A 78 3.21 15.32 -8.12
C ASP A 78 2.82 14.88 -9.55
N LYS A 79 2.14 13.75 -9.69
CA LYS A 79 1.78 13.14 -10.97
C LYS A 79 0.29 12.85 -11.06
N ILE A 80 -0.23 12.77 -12.29
CA ILE A 80 -1.61 12.32 -12.55
C ILE A 80 -1.80 10.91 -12.01
N TRP A 81 -0.90 9.99 -12.34
CA TRP A 81 -0.84 8.65 -11.79
C TRP A 81 0.35 8.51 -10.86
N ASN A 82 0.10 8.09 -9.65
CA ASN A 82 1.11 7.80 -8.65
C ASN A 82 1.15 6.31 -8.37
N ARG A 83 2.34 5.79 -8.09
CA ARG A 83 2.54 4.40 -7.70
C ARG A 83 2.75 4.33 -6.19
N ASN A 84 2.00 3.49 -5.50
CA ASN A 84 2.19 3.32 -4.07
C ASN A 84 3.52 2.60 -3.78
N ASN A 85 4.49 3.31 -3.26
CA ASN A 85 5.78 2.77 -2.83
C ASN A 85 5.84 2.42 -1.34
N TYR A 86 4.75 2.60 -0.61
CA TYR A 86 4.60 2.26 0.79
C TYR A 86 4.03 0.85 0.95
N LYS A 87 4.30 0.20 2.07
CA LYS A 87 3.66 -1.09 2.38
C LYS A 87 2.15 -0.97 2.32
N TYR A 88 1.63 0.10 2.95
CA TYR A 88 0.24 0.52 2.85
C TYR A 88 0.17 2.03 2.64
N LEU A 89 -0.68 2.44 1.72
CA LEU A 89 -1.07 3.82 1.52
C LEU A 89 -2.48 3.97 2.06
N ILE A 90 -2.70 4.93 2.95
CA ILE A 90 -4.01 5.24 3.52
C ILE A 90 -4.42 6.60 2.97
N ILE A 91 -5.54 6.65 2.29
CA ILE A 91 -6.13 7.86 1.74
C ILE A 91 -7.47 8.07 2.43
N THR A 92 -7.60 9.14 3.20
CA THR A 92 -8.82 9.48 3.94
C THR A 92 -9.49 10.67 3.28
N SER A 93 -10.77 10.54 2.95
CA SER A 93 -11.56 11.62 2.35
C SER A 93 -12.00 12.65 3.40
N ILE A 94 -11.79 13.93 3.10
CA ILE A 94 -12.31 15.07 3.87
C ILE A 94 -13.72 15.44 3.37
N ASN A 95 -13.91 15.37 2.06
CA ASN A 95 -15.19 15.54 1.37
C ASN A 95 -15.41 14.34 0.43
N ASP A 96 -16.63 14.21 -0.09
CA ASP A 96 -16.93 13.18 -1.10
C ASP A 96 -16.00 13.35 -2.30
N THR A 97 -15.28 12.29 -2.66
CA THR A 97 -14.28 12.33 -3.73
C THR A 97 -14.14 11.01 -4.46
N SER A 98 -13.64 11.05 -5.69
CA SER A 98 -13.29 9.86 -6.46
C SER A 98 -11.79 9.63 -6.49
N ILE A 99 -11.41 8.38 -6.38
CA ILE A 99 -10.03 7.91 -6.48
C ILE A 99 -9.98 6.82 -7.54
N PHE A 100 -9.19 7.05 -8.59
CA PHE A 100 -8.93 6.02 -9.58
C PHE A 100 -7.80 5.12 -9.14
N ILE A 101 -7.99 3.81 -9.22
CA ILE A 101 -6.95 2.82 -8.88
C ILE A 101 -6.74 1.83 -10.03
N SER A 102 -5.54 1.25 -10.09
CA SER A 102 -5.25 0.19 -11.04
C SER A 102 -4.29 -0.85 -10.44
N ASN A 103 -4.51 -2.12 -10.82
CA ASN A 103 -3.73 -3.24 -10.31
C ASN A 103 -2.35 -3.30 -10.96
N PRO A 104 -1.25 -3.35 -10.19
CA PRO A 104 0.12 -3.38 -10.72
C PRO A 104 0.43 -4.58 -11.61
N LYS A 105 -0.26 -5.71 -11.46
CA LYS A 105 -0.02 -6.91 -12.27
C LYS A 105 -0.42 -6.72 -13.74
N LYS A 106 -1.39 -5.85 -14.00
CA LYS A 106 -1.95 -5.64 -15.35
C LYS A 106 -1.28 -4.50 -16.11
N ILE A 107 -0.42 -3.73 -15.45
CA ILE A 107 0.24 -2.56 -16.05
C ILE A 107 1.61 -2.97 -16.57
N LYS A 108 1.84 -2.77 -17.86
CA LYS A 108 3.11 -3.06 -18.55
C LYS A 108 4.06 -1.86 -18.60
N PHE A 109 3.57 -0.66 -18.31
CA PHE A 109 4.30 0.61 -18.40
C PHE A 109 4.43 1.26 -17.02
N GLU A 110 5.12 2.37 -16.94
CA GLU A 110 5.31 3.11 -15.68
C GLU A 110 4.02 3.69 -15.08
N SER A 111 2.97 3.84 -15.91
CA SER A 111 1.65 4.31 -15.49
C SER A 111 0.54 3.60 -16.27
N PRO A 112 -0.69 3.52 -15.71
CA PRO A 112 -1.86 3.04 -16.42
C PRO A 112 -2.12 3.84 -17.70
N ASN A 113 -2.53 3.14 -18.77
CA ASN A 113 -2.93 3.72 -20.04
C ASN A 113 -4.42 3.39 -20.32
N GLU A 114 -4.96 3.90 -21.42
CA GLU A 114 -6.38 3.73 -21.80
C GLU A 114 -6.85 2.27 -21.95
N LYS A 115 -5.91 1.30 -22.10
CA LYS A 115 -6.22 -0.12 -22.25
C LYS A 115 -6.18 -0.87 -20.91
N ASP A 116 -5.70 -0.22 -19.86
CA ASP A 116 -5.57 -0.82 -18.54
C ASP A 116 -6.90 -0.73 -17.77
N ILE A 117 -7.14 -1.68 -16.89
CA ILE A 117 -8.33 -1.67 -16.05
C ILE A 117 -8.15 -0.62 -14.96
N VAL A 118 -8.93 0.43 -15.05
CA VAL A 118 -9.03 1.49 -14.05
C VAL A 118 -10.36 1.34 -13.31
N ILE A 119 -10.30 1.39 -12.00
CA ILE A 119 -11.46 1.30 -11.13
C ILE A 119 -11.65 2.66 -10.46
N ASP A 120 -12.86 3.23 -10.58
CA ASP A 120 -13.28 4.44 -9.87
C ASP A 120 -13.85 4.06 -8.51
N ILE A 121 -13.19 4.51 -7.44
CA ILE A 121 -13.63 4.34 -6.06
C ILE A 121 -14.22 5.65 -5.58
N GLN A 122 -15.53 5.64 -5.29
CA GLN A 122 -16.24 6.75 -4.69
C GLN A 122 -16.09 6.68 -3.17
N LEU A 123 -15.30 7.57 -2.58
CA LEU A 123 -15.22 7.72 -1.13
C LEU A 123 -16.16 8.80 -0.65
N LYS A 124 -16.97 8.46 0.34
CA LYS A 124 -17.76 9.42 1.09
C LYS A 124 -16.89 10.13 2.12
N LYS A 125 -17.32 11.29 2.56
CA LYS A 125 -16.69 12.03 3.65
C LYS A 125 -16.38 11.12 4.83
N ASN A 126 -15.15 11.22 5.35
CA ASN A 126 -14.61 10.43 6.46
C ASN A 126 -14.44 8.93 6.19
N GLN A 127 -14.53 8.47 4.96
CA GLN A 127 -14.09 7.12 4.61
C GLN A 127 -12.58 7.11 4.34
N SER A 128 -11.95 5.95 4.55
CA SER A 128 -10.53 5.76 4.27
C SER A 128 -10.33 4.60 3.31
N LEU A 129 -9.49 4.78 2.29
CA LEU A 129 -9.05 3.73 1.38
C LEU A 129 -7.64 3.28 1.77
N ILE A 130 -7.44 1.97 1.89
CA ILE A 130 -6.12 1.36 2.08
C ILE A 130 -5.69 0.68 0.79
N LEU A 131 -4.54 1.08 0.26
CA LEU A 131 -3.90 0.47 -0.90
C LEU A 131 -2.58 -0.19 -0.49
N SER A 132 -2.36 -1.42 -0.94
CA SER A 132 -1.12 -2.16 -0.72
C SER A 132 0.00 -1.69 -1.65
N PHE A 133 1.23 -2.14 -1.38
CA PHE A 133 2.44 -1.83 -2.14
C PHE A 133 2.26 -2.00 -3.65
N LYS A 134 2.78 -1.04 -4.42
CA LYS A 134 2.79 -0.96 -5.89
C LYS A 134 1.44 -0.73 -6.58
N TRP A 135 0.31 -0.65 -5.89
CA TRP A 135 -0.93 -0.20 -6.51
C TRP A 135 -0.77 1.20 -7.10
N TYR A 136 -1.38 1.41 -8.27
CA TYR A 136 -1.45 2.74 -8.88
C TYR A 136 -2.70 3.46 -8.41
N TYR A 137 -2.59 4.76 -8.21
CA TYR A 137 -3.71 5.63 -7.85
C TYR A 137 -3.60 7.00 -8.50
N SER A 138 -4.74 7.59 -8.78
CA SER A 138 -4.90 8.95 -9.28
C SER A 138 -5.99 9.66 -8.48
N LEU A 139 -5.73 10.88 -8.09
CA LEU A 139 -6.60 11.70 -7.27
C LEU A 139 -7.16 12.83 -8.13
N ILE A 140 -8.45 13.11 -8.01
CA ILE A 140 -9.09 14.22 -8.73
C ILE A 140 -8.76 15.54 -8.06
N ASN A 141 -8.86 15.58 -6.72
CA ASN A 141 -8.60 16.77 -5.91
C ASN A 141 -7.79 16.42 -4.67
N ASN A 142 -6.60 17.01 -4.56
CA ASN A 142 -5.69 16.74 -3.44
C ASN A 142 -6.14 17.44 -2.14
N ASP A 143 -6.92 18.50 -2.23
CA ASP A 143 -7.36 19.27 -1.06
C ASP A 143 -8.45 18.57 -0.25
N ASP A 144 -9.13 17.59 -0.87
CA ASP A 144 -10.22 16.83 -0.26
C ASP A 144 -9.78 15.56 0.45
N ILE A 145 -8.48 15.36 0.63
CA ILE A 145 -7.93 14.12 1.18
C ILE A 145 -6.79 14.35 2.18
N GLU A 146 -6.65 13.40 3.10
CA GLU A 146 -5.45 13.22 3.92
C GLU A 146 -4.78 11.90 3.53
N ILE A 147 -3.44 11.91 3.36
CA ILE A 147 -2.69 10.72 2.91
C ILE A 147 -1.58 10.39 3.89
N TYR A 148 -1.48 9.10 4.22
CA TYR A 148 -0.40 8.53 5.01
C TYR A 148 0.22 7.35 4.29
N GLY A 149 1.55 7.36 4.14
CA GLY A 149 2.34 6.23 3.68
C GLY A 149 2.95 5.48 4.86
N ILE A 150 2.79 4.17 4.90
CA ILE A 150 3.29 3.32 5.98
C ILE A 150 4.32 2.37 5.40
N HIS A 151 5.56 2.45 5.88
CA HIS A 151 6.64 1.50 5.58
C HIS A 151 6.88 0.51 6.71
N ASP A 152 7.27 -0.70 6.37
CA ASP A 152 8.14 -1.50 7.21
C ASP A 152 9.59 -1.34 6.73
N TYR A 153 10.55 -1.91 7.45
CA TYR A 153 11.98 -1.81 7.11
C TYR A 153 12.31 -2.37 5.73
N ILE A 154 11.55 -3.36 5.26
CA ILE A 154 11.77 -3.99 3.95
C ILE A 154 11.27 -3.08 2.83
N THR A 155 10.03 -2.59 2.90
CA THR A 155 9.50 -1.67 1.87
C THR A 155 10.25 -0.36 1.85
N TYR A 156 10.73 0.11 3.00
CA TYR A 156 11.61 1.28 3.07
C TYR A 156 12.91 1.04 2.29
N GLY A 157 13.55 -0.12 2.50
CA GLY A 157 14.75 -0.52 1.77
C GLY A 157 14.51 -0.75 0.26
N LEU A 158 13.37 -1.36 -0.11
CA LEU A 158 13.02 -1.60 -1.52
C LEU A 158 12.85 -0.31 -2.33
N ASN A 159 12.45 0.80 -1.70
CA ASN A 159 12.33 2.09 -2.39
C ASN A 159 13.66 2.71 -2.81
N PHE A 160 14.79 2.24 -2.28
CA PHE A 160 16.12 2.67 -2.73
C PHE A 160 16.63 1.85 -3.92
N ILE A 161 15.99 0.73 -4.24
CA ILE A 161 16.43 -0.21 -5.27
C ILE A 161 15.50 -0.15 -6.49
N PHE A 162 14.21 0.11 -6.32
CA PHE A 162 13.12 0.08 -7.31
C PHE A 162 12.23 1.31 -7.25
#